data_5bd4a2ff6308561cd4bb0ec1b7a22697
#
_entry.id   5bd4a2ff6308561cd4bb0ec1b7a22697
#
_cell.length_a   1.000
_cell.length_b   1.000
_cell.length_c   1.000
_cell.angle_alpha   90.00
_cell.angle_beta   90.00
_cell.angle_gamma   90.00
#
_symmetry.space_group_name_H-M   'P 1'
#
loop_
_entity.id
_entity.type
_entity.pdbx_description
1 polymer ?
#
loop_
_entity_poly.entity_id
_entity_poly.type
_entity_poly.pdbx_seq_one_letter_code
_entity_poly.pdbx_strand_id
1 'polypeptide(L)'
;MIDCGKEVIGMLDTLIRNARVVDGMGRAVFTADVGLRDGLIEAVGALGGAQAFEIIEADGRVLTPGFIDIHRHADAAVFRDSFGRAELSQGLTTLVNGNCGMSLAPLFGTHADECAKYLAPITGEIPLELRFESIGGYFKAAQERGLPLSCAELIGMGTLRTLTAGFGTGDLSPFELRDLHYHMEKALADGACGVSLGLGYAPEIFYSTDGLIRALAPLHRSGVPICVHMRQEGDGVVDALREMLEVARALQTPLEVSHLKAIGTRNARKAVPKMLKLIERAREDGLDVMCDVYPYTAGSTQLIHVLPPEFQEGGTEALTKRLLDDAARKEMRVRMEAGSDFENITLLVGFDNVVAIGLKTDEYRRFEGKSIAEIALSLGKDPFDALFDLLAAEACETGMIDFIADEEDVRDILRAPFSGVISDATYPSGGRVHPRVYGTFARLIEKYVVREKVLTLEQAVHKVTGQAAERFALTGKGKIEADADADLLLFSPENIRENGTYAQPDVCASGFDEVFVLGQHVIENGGYREGKSGEMLGMRMGC
;
A
#
# COMPACT_ATOMS: atom_id res chain seq x y z
N MET A 1 -50.57 -8.21 -7.81
CA MET A 1 -49.82 -9.42 -7.41
C MET A 1 -49.26 -10.00 -8.68
N ILE A 2 -48.02 -9.64 -9.03
CA ILE A 2 -47.27 -10.23 -10.13
C ILE A 2 -46.30 -11.18 -9.42
N ASP A 3 -46.59 -12.48 -9.55
CA ASP A 3 -45.71 -13.55 -9.09
C ASP A 3 -44.48 -13.54 -10.02
N CYS A 4 -43.41 -12.90 -9.58
CA CYS A 4 -42.13 -13.03 -10.24
C CYS A 4 -41.65 -14.46 -9.98
N GLY A 5 -41.61 -15.27 -11.05
CA GLY A 5 -41.21 -16.67 -11.02
C GLY A 5 -39.95 -16.86 -10.16
N LYS A 6 -40.03 -17.72 -9.16
CA LYS A 6 -38.91 -18.23 -8.43
C LYS A 6 -38.02 -18.97 -9.43
N GLU A 7 -36.97 -18.35 -9.91
CA GLU A 7 -35.88 -19.12 -10.52
C GLU A 7 -35.46 -20.19 -9.52
N VAL A 8 -35.47 -21.45 -9.97
CA VAL A 8 -35.02 -22.55 -9.12
C VAL A 8 -33.52 -22.42 -8.98
N ILE A 9 -33.07 -21.91 -7.84
CA ILE A 9 -31.64 -21.86 -7.50
C ILE A 9 -31.16 -23.32 -7.51
N GLY A 10 -30.14 -23.62 -8.31
CA GLY A 10 -29.51 -24.94 -8.35
C GLY A 10 -28.84 -25.28 -7.04
N MET A 11 -28.14 -26.42 -6.97
CA MET A 11 -27.31 -26.78 -5.82
C MET A 11 -26.19 -25.74 -5.67
N LEU A 12 -26.11 -25.11 -4.50
CA LEU A 12 -25.08 -24.17 -4.13
C LEU A 12 -23.82 -24.91 -3.61
N ASP A 13 -22.66 -24.29 -3.74
CA ASP A 13 -21.46 -24.80 -3.06
C ASP A 13 -21.57 -24.51 -1.56
N THR A 14 -21.84 -23.27 -1.20
CA THR A 14 -22.01 -22.83 0.20
C THR A 14 -23.25 -21.94 0.32
N LEU A 15 -23.98 -22.11 1.43
CA LEU A 15 -25.10 -21.26 1.83
C LEU A 15 -24.83 -20.69 3.23
N ILE A 16 -24.62 -19.37 3.30
CA ILE A 16 -24.46 -18.64 4.56
C ILE A 16 -25.84 -18.11 4.95
N ARG A 17 -26.39 -18.56 6.09
CA ARG A 17 -27.74 -18.25 6.55
C ARG A 17 -27.78 -17.17 7.60
N ASN A 18 -28.84 -16.36 7.57
CA ASN A 18 -29.17 -15.36 8.58
C ASN A 18 -28.02 -14.41 8.91
N ALA A 19 -27.22 -14.01 7.89
CA ALA A 19 -26.12 -13.12 8.07
C ALA A 19 -26.60 -11.65 8.23
N ARG A 20 -25.94 -10.89 9.08
CA ARG A 20 -26.02 -9.43 9.12
C ARG A 20 -25.09 -8.87 8.03
N VAL A 21 -25.66 -8.60 6.87
CA VAL A 21 -24.90 -8.20 5.67
C VAL A 21 -24.55 -6.72 5.73
N VAL A 22 -23.25 -6.41 5.64
CA VAL A 22 -22.69 -5.09 5.35
C VAL A 22 -22.08 -5.19 3.96
N ASP A 23 -22.79 -4.68 2.98
CA ASP A 23 -22.62 -5.04 1.57
C ASP A 23 -21.43 -4.40 0.83
N GLY A 24 -20.62 -3.58 1.51
CA GLY A 24 -19.50 -2.86 0.92
C GLY A 24 -19.88 -1.54 0.23
N MET A 25 -21.16 -1.27 0.02
CA MET A 25 -21.64 -0.09 -0.71
C MET A 25 -22.03 1.08 0.21
N GLY A 26 -21.72 1.00 1.50
CA GLY A 26 -22.04 2.04 2.49
C GLY A 26 -23.54 2.08 2.87
N ARG A 27 -24.32 1.09 2.45
CA ARG A 27 -25.74 0.99 2.84
C ARG A 27 -25.89 0.49 4.27
N ALA A 28 -27.06 0.73 4.86
CA ALA A 28 -27.38 0.23 6.19
C ALA A 28 -27.37 -1.31 6.20
N VAL A 29 -26.92 -1.91 7.32
CA VAL A 29 -26.91 -3.35 7.55
C VAL A 29 -28.32 -3.95 7.39
N PHE A 30 -28.41 -5.11 6.74
CA PHE A 30 -29.64 -5.88 6.59
C PHE A 30 -29.41 -7.37 6.85
N THR A 31 -30.47 -8.13 7.05
CA THR A 31 -30.36 -9.59 7.25
C THR A 31 -30.72 -10.32 5.96
N ALA A 32 -29.85 -11.25 5.52
CA ALA A 32 -30.10 -12.10 4.36
C ALA A 32 -29.34 -13.42 4.47
N ASP A 33 -29.76 -14.40 3.65
CA ASP A 33 -28.97 -15.55 3.27
C ASP A 33 -28.14 -15.17 2.04
N VAL A 34 -26.94 -15.75 1.91
CA VAL A 34 -26.05 -15.57 0.75
C VAL A 34 -25.62 -16.94 0.23
N GLY A 35 -25.93 -17.21 -1.01
CA GLY A 35 -25.59 -18.46 -1.69
C GLY A 35 -24.40 -18.28 -2.63
N LEU A 36 -23.43 -19.19 -2.55
CA LEU A 36 -22.22 -19.19 -3.36
C LEU A 36 -22.24 -20.37 -4.34
N ARG A 37 -21.79 -20.13 -5.58
CA ARG A 37 -21.59 -21.16 -6.59
C ARG A 37 -20.50 -20.76 -7.59
N ASP A 38 -19.62 -21.71 -7.90
CA ASP A 38 -18.57 -21.53 -8.92
C ASP A 38 -17.71 -20.27 -8.72
N GLY A 39 -17.43 -19.93 -7.46
CA GLY A 39 -16.59 -18.76 -7.11
C GLY A 39 -17.33 -17.42 -7.08
N LEU A 40 -18.63 -17.40 -7.38
CA LEU A 40 -19.46 -16.20 -7.42
C LEU A 40 -20.55 -16.23 -6.33
N ILE A 41 -21.08 -15.05 -6.02
CA ILE A 41 -22.30 -14.90 -5.24
C ILE A 41 -23.48 -15.16 -6.20
N GLU A 42 -24.12 -16.29 -6.05
CA GLU A 42 -25.27 -16.69 -6.88
C GLU A 42 -26.55 -15.92 -6.53
N ALA A 43 -26.80 -15.75 -5.23
CA ALA A 43 -28.00 -15.07 -4.76
C ALA A 43 -27.85 -14.47 -3.37
N VAL A 44 -28.57 -13.37 -3.13
CA VAL A 44 -28.67 -12.70 -1.83
C VAL A 44 -30.14 -12.46 -1.51
N GLY A 45 -30.63 -12.94 -0.36
CA GLY A 45 -32.03 -12.75 0.06
C GLY A 45 -32.54 -13.85 0.97
N ALA A 46 -33.83 -14.17 0.88
CA ALA A 46 -34.44 -15.26 1.64
C ALA A 46 -34.30 -16.59 0.86
N LEU A 47 -33.30 -17.39 1.17
CA LEU A 47 -32.95 -18.62 0.46
C LEU A 47 -33.33 -19.89 1.25
N GLY A 48 -34.29 -19.83 2.16
CA GLY A 48 -34.66 -20.89 3.08
C GLY A 48 -35.00 -22.27 2.49
N GLY A 49 -35.22 -22.34 1.15
CA GLY A 49 -35.48 -23.59 0.42
C GLY A 49 -34.29 -24.05 -0.43
N ALA A 50 -33.20 -23.28 -0.50
CA ALA A 50 -32.03 -23.61 -1.31
C ALA A 50 -31.25 -24.79 -0.69
N GLN A 51 -30.71 -25.64 -1.57
CA GLN A 51 -29.82 -26.73 -1.20
C GLN A 51 -28.38 -26.34 -1.45
N ALA A 52 -27.48 -26.74 -0.58
CA ALA A 52 -26.05 -26.48 -0.66
C ALA A 52 -25.24 -27.68 -0.19
N PHE A 53 -24.01 -27.80 -0.68
CA PHE A 53 -23.06 -28.80 -0.17
C PHE A 53 -22.62 -28.45 1.25
N GLU A 54 -22.43 -27.15 1.56
CA GLU A 54 -22.07 -26.63 2.86
C GLU A 54 -23.10 -25.59 3.31
N ILE A 55 -23.50 -25.64 4.59
CA ILE A 55 -24.39 -24.64 5.20
C ILE A 55 -23.70 -24.06 6.42
N ILE A 56 -23.55 -22.74 6.44
CA ILE A 56 -22.94 -22.00 7.56
C ILE A 56 -24.02 -21.10 8.18
N GLU A 57 -24.34 -21.35 9.45
CA GLU A 57 -25.22 -20.46 10.21
C GLU A 57 -24.41 -19.26 10.70
N ALA A 58 -24.83 -18.07 10.36
CA ALA A 58 -24.10 -16.85 10.73
C ALA A 58 -24.22 -16.52 12.22
N ASP A 59 -25.27 -16.97 12.90
CA ASP A 59 -25.47 -16.81 14.34
C ASP A 59 -25.32 -15.35 14.83
N GLY A 60 -25.81 -14.39 14.04
CA GLY A 60 -25.74 -12.96 14.35
C GLY A 60 -24.41 -12.29 13.99
N ARG A 61 -23.45 -13.04 13.45
CA ARG A 61 -22.18 -12.49 12.90
C ARG A 61 -22.46 -11.61 11.68
N VAL A 62 -21.49 -10.75 11.39
CA VAL A 62 -21.52 -9.86 10.25
C VAL A 62 -20.87 -10.52 9.05
N LEU A 63 -21.53 -10.44 7.89
CA LEU A 63 -20.97 -10.84 6.61
C LEU A 63 -20.62 -9.58 5.80
N THR A 64 -19.36 -9.48 5.37
CA THR A 64 -18.87 -8.37 4.53
C THR A 64 -18.20 -8.92 3.29
N PRO A 65 -18.00 -8.09 2.24
CA PRO A 65 -17.01 -8.42 1.20
C PRO A 65 -15.63 -8.57 1.83
N GLY A 66 -14.75 -9.34 1.18
CA GLY A 66 -13.34 -9.39 1.50
C GLY A 66 -12.69 -8.02 1.40
N PHE A 67 -11.79 -7.70 2.33
CA PHE A 67 -11.12 -6.41 2.36
C PHE A 67 -10.09 -6.29 1.23
N ILE A 68 -9.95 -5.07 0.73
CA ILE A 68 -9.04 -4.70 -0.36
C ILE A 68 -8.02 -3.70 0.18
N ASP A 69 -6.74 -4.06 0.12
CA ASP A 69 -5.64 -3.16 0.44
C ASP A 69 -5.09 -2.54 -0.85
N ILE A 70 -5.40 -1.28 -1.09
CA ILE A 70 -5.00 -0.59 -2.33
C ILE A 70 -3.57 -0.04 -2.30
N HIS A 71 -2.83 -0.24 -1.20
CA HIS A 71 -1.47 0.25 -1.07
C HIS A 71 -0.61 -0.73 -0.27
N ARG A 72 0.12 -1.58 -0.99
CA ARG A 72 1.01 -2.59 -0.41
C ARG A 72 2.23 -2.80 -1.30
N HIS A 73 3.33 -3.31 -0.72
CA HIS A 73 4.58 -3.57 -1.42
C HIS A 73 4.92 -5.07 -1.42
N ALA A 74 3.91 -5.90 -1.70
CA ALA A 74 4.06 -7.35 -1.68
C ALA A 74 4.57 -7.93 -3.01
N ASP A 75 5.01 -7.11 -3.95
CA ASP A 75 5.39 -7.47 -5.31
C ASP A 75 6.30 -8.71 -5.40
N ALA A 76 7.39 -8.75 -4.62
CA ALA A 76 8.25 -9.93 -4.53
C ALA A 76 7.75 -10.95 -3.49
N ALA A 77 6.97 -10.50 -2.49
CA ALA A 77 6.49 -11.36 -1.43
C ALA A 77 5.47 -12.40 -1.92
N VAL A 78 4.73 -12.12 -2.99
CA VAL A 78 3.78 -13.08 -3.63
C VAL A 78 4.47 -14.38 -4.06
N PHE A 79 5.79 -14.36 -4.24
CA PHE A 79 6.60 -15.53 -4.57
C PHE A 79 7.15 -16.27 -3.35
N ARG A 80 6.91 -15.81 -2.11
CA ARG A 80 7.32 -16.49 -0.88
C ARG A 80 6.28 -17.52 -0.43
N ASP A 81 6.73 -18.65 0.13
CA ASP A 81 5.81 -19.68 0.64
C ASP A 81 5.00 -19.18 1.85
N SER A 82 5.51 -18.21 2.58
CA SER A 82 4.83 -17.62 3.74
C SER A 82 3.75 -16.58 3.39
N PHE A 83 3.64 -16.17 2.11
CA PHE A 83 2.68 -15.17 1.67
C PHE A 83 1.24 -15.68 1.77
N GLY A 84 0.33 -14.83 2.18
CA GLY A 84 -1.11 -15.06 2.27
C GLY A 84 -1.63 -15.20 3.69
N ARG A 85 -0.90 -15.85 4.60
CA ARG A 85 -1.39 -16.06 5.96
C ARG A 85 -1.58 -14.77 6.75
N ALA A 86 -0.64 -13.84 6.67
CA ALA A 86 -0.72 -12.55 7.35
C ALA A 86 -1.84 -11.68 6.76
N GLU A 87 -2.02 -11.74 5.45
CA GLU A 87 -3.01 -11.01 4.68
C GLU A 87 -4.42 -11.51 5.02
N LEU A 88 -4.67 -12.79 4.82
CA LEU A 88 -5.97 -13.43 5.05
C LEU A 88 -6.41 -13.35 6.52
N SER A 89 -5.47 -13.44 7.47
CA SER A 89 -5.79 -13.35 8.91
C SER A 89 -6.33 -11.99 9.34
N GLN A 90 -6.14 -10.94 8.56
CA GLN A 90 -6.74 -9.62 8.78
C GLN A 90 -7.91 -9.30 7.82
N GLY A 91 -8.42 -10.32 7.11
CA GLY A 91 -9.58 -10.22 6.23
C GLY A 91 -9.28 -9.73 4.82
N LEU A 92 -8.02 -9.65 4.42
CA LEU A 92 -7.66 -9.26 3.05
C LEU A 92 -7.89 -10.41 2.08
N THR A 93 -8.59 -10.13 0.98
CA THR A 93 -8.80 -11.04 -0.15
C THR A 93 -8.24 -10.48 -1.46
N THR A 94 -7.92 -9.18 -1.49
CA THR A 94 -7.37 -8.52 -2.66
C THR A 94 -6.34 -7.47 -2.25
N LEU A 95 -5.25 -7.37 -3.02
CA LEU A 95 -4.16 -6.40 -2.83
C LEU A 95 -3.90 -5.63 -4.12
N VAL A 96 -3.43 -4.38 -3.98
CA VAL A 96 -2.82 -3.59 -5.07
C VAL A 96 -1.39 -3.26 -4.68
N ASN A 97 -0.42 -3.79 -5.43
CA ASN A 97 1.01 -3.59 -5.24
C ASN A 97 1.59 -2.56 -6.22
N GLY A 98 2.91 -2.40 -6.25
CA GLY A 98 3.60 -1.48 -7.16
C GLY A 98 3.46 -0.01 -6.76
N ASN A 99 3.21 0.30 -5.49
CA ASN A 99 3.00 1.65 -4.96
C ASN A 99 4.28 2.48 -4.84
N CYS A 100 4.15 3.78 -4.55
CA CYS A 100 5.25 4.73 -4.27
C CYS A 100 6.34 4.76 -5.36
N GLY A 101 5.98 4.56 -6.62
CA GLY A 101 6.94 4.49 -7.74
C GLY A 101 7.77 3.21 -7.78
N MET A 102 7.50 2.25 -6.89
CA MET A 102 8.32 1.06 -6.63
C MET A 102 7.59 -0.21 -7.06
N SER A 103 7.59 -0.57 -8.36
CA SER A 103 7.09 -1.85 -8.84
C SER A 103 8.23 -2.83 -9.13
N LEU A 104 8.00 -4.13 -8.87
CA LEU A 104 8.97 -5.19 -9.17
C LEU A 104 9.19 -5.36 -10.69
N ALA A 105 8.18 -5.12 -11.49
CA ALA A 105 8.23 -5.23 -12.94
C ALA A 105 7.85 -3.90 -13.61
N PRO A 106 8.43 -3.58 -14.80
CA PRO A 106 9.50 -4.34 -15.47
C PRO A 106 10.85 -4.15 -14.79
N LEU A 107 11.76 -5.14 -14.91
CA LEU A 107 13.11 -5.05 -14.38
C LEU A 107 14.10 -5.66 -15.40
N PHE A 108 14.74 -4.82 -16.21
CA PHE A 108 15.62 -5.21 -17.33
C PHE A 108 16.66 -4.13 -17.64
N GLY A 109 17.60 -4.47 -18.54
CA GLY A 109 18.59 -3.51 -19.05
C GLY A 109 19.75 -3.23 -18.08
N THR A 110 20.50 -2.17 -18.36
CA THR A 110 21.77 -1.87 -17.69
C THR A 110 21.63 -1.42 -16.24
N HIS A 111 20.47 -0.87 -15.85
CA HIS A 111 20.18 -0.39 -14.51
C HIS A 111 19.37 -1.37 -13.65
N ALA A 112 19.11 -2.60 -14.15
CA ALA A 112 18.29 -3.58 -13.44
C ALA A 112 18.86 -3.97 -12.07
N ASP A 113 20.19 -4.17 -11.98
CA ASP A 113 20.85 -4.52 -10.72
C ASP A 113 20.77 -3.39 -9.68
N GLU A 114 20.96 -2.15 -10.13
CA GLU A 114 20.87 -0.96 -9.28
C GLU A 114 19.44 -0.76 -8.79
N CYS A 115 18.46 -0.91 -9.69
CA CYS A 115 17.04 -0.83 -9.35
C CYS A 115 16.64 -1.91 -8.34
N ALA A 116 17.08 -3.17 -8.55
CA ALA A 116 16.78 -4.27 -7.63
C ALA A 116 17.33 -4.01 -6.22
N LYS A 117 18.56 -3.49 -6.09
CA LYS A 117 19.14 -3.11 -4.80
C LYS A 117 18.37 -1.98 -4.13
N TYR A 118 17.94 -1.00 -4.92
CA TYR A 118 17.14 0.12 -4.42
C TYR A 118 15.77 -0.31 -3.89
N LEU A 119 15.10 -1.26 -4.55
CA LEU A 119 13.81 -1.78 -4.13
C LEU A 119 13.89 -2.72 -2.91
N ALA A 120 15.02 -3.40 -2.72
CA ALA A 120 15.18 -4.49 -1.74
C ALA A 120 14.78 -4.16 -0.28
N PRO A 121 15.02 -2.96 0.29
CA PRO A 121 14.57 -2.62 1.63
C PRO A 121 13.04 -2.60 1.80
N ILE A 122 12.30 -2.44 0.72
CA ILE A 122 10.84 -2.31 0.69
C ILE A 122 10.16 -3.62 0.27
N THR A 123 10.56 -4.18 -0.88
CA THR A 123 9.92 -5.37 -1.47
C THR A 123 10.59 -6.69 -1.07
N GLY A 124 11.80 -6.60 -0.52
CA GLY A 124 12.71 -7.73 -0.27
C GLY A 124 13.71 -7.94 -1.40
N GLU A 125 14.65 -8.84 -1.17
CA GLU A 125 15.65 -9.21 -2.20
C GLU A 125 14.98 -9.74 -3.46
N ILE A 126 15.50 -9.29 -4.61
CA ILE A 126 14.98 -9.63 -5.93
C ILE A 126 16.04 -10.48 -6.67
N PRO A 127 16.00 -11.79 -6.52
CA PRO A 127 16.89 -12.69 -7.24
C PRO A 127 16.61 -12.68 -8.75
N LEU A 128 17.54 -13.23 -9.56
CA LEU A 128 17.46 -13.15 -11.01
C LEU A 128 16.17 -13.75 -11.58
N GLU A 129 15.66 -14.80 -10.97
CA GLU A 129 14.42 -15.47 -11.38
C GLU A 129 13.14 -14.63 -11.17
N LEU A 130 13.21 -13.58 -10.35
CA LEU A 130 12.12 -12.62 -10.14
C LEU A 130 12.29 -11.31 -10.95
N ARG A 131 13.19 -11.30 -11.93
CA ARG A 131 13.40 -10.15 -12.83
C ARG A 131 12.57 -10.32 -14.09
N PHE A 132 11.43 -9.71 -14.09
CA PHE A 132 10.48 -9.77 -15.20
C PHE A 132 10.67 -8.58 -16.14
N GLU A 133 10.76 -8.86 -17.45
CA GLU A 133 10.91 -7.81 -18.48
C GLU A 133 9.62 -7.02 -18.74
N SER A 134 8.48 -7.46 -18.17
CA SER A 134 7.18 -6.80 -18.33
C SER A 134 6.22 -7.16 -17.19
N ILE A 135 5.20 -6.31 -16.98
CA ILE A 135 4.08 -6.61 -16.08
C ILE A 135 3.36 -7.90 -16.48
N GLY A 136 3.15 -8.14 -17.77
CA GLY A 136 2.52 -9.39 -18.25
C GLY A 136 3.33 -10.63 -17.91
N GLY A 137 4.68 -10.55 -17.95
CA GLY A 137 5.56 -11.62 -17.51
C GLY A 137 5.44 -11.89 -16.00
N TYR A 138 5.40 -10.85 -15.20
CA TYR A 138 5.15 -10.91 -13.75
C TYR A 138 3.78 -11.55 -13.44
N PHE A 139 2.70 -11.09 -14.08
CA PHE A 139 1.34 -11.63 -13.90
C PHE A 139 1.30 -13.14 -14.20
N LYS A 140 1.88 -13.52 -15.33
CA LYS A 140 1.95 -14.94 -15.71
C LYS A 140 2.67 -15.78 -14.66
N ALA A 141 3.83 -15.33 -14.20
CA ALA A 141 4.62 -16.08 -13.21
C ALA A 141 3.89 -16.18 -11.85
N ALA A 142 3.25 -15.09 -11.39
CA ALA A 142 2.48 -15.07 -10.16
C ALA A 142 1.26 -16.00 -10.26
N GLN A 143 0.54 -15.98 -11.39
CA GLN A 143 -0.61 -16.86 -11.62
C GLN A 143 -0.21 -18.33 -11.70
N GLU A 144 0.91 -18.67 -12.39
CA GLU A 144 1.42 -20.03 -12.49
C GLU A 144 1.90 -20.58 -11.13
N ARG A 145 2.44 -19.71 -10.27
CA ARG A 145 2.75 -20.09 -8.88
C ARG A 145 1.47 -20.41 -8.10
N GLY A 146 0.39 -19.71 -8.39
CA GLY A 146 -0.87 -19.72 -7.65
C GLY A 146 -0.82 -18.82 -6.42
N LEU A 147 -1.83 -18.00 -6.28
CA LEU A 147 -1.96 -16.97 -5.25
C LEU A 147 -2.97 -17.37 -4.17
N PRO A 148 -2.71 -17.11 -2.88
CA PRO A 148 -3.69 -17.37 -1.81
C PRO A 148 -4.85 -16.37 -1.80
N LEU A 149 -4.64 -15.17 -2.36
CA LEU A 149 -5.61 -14.08 -2.50
C LEU A 149 -5.32 -13.32 -3.80
N SER A 150 -6.29 -12.53 -4.28
CA SER A 150 -6.16 -11.83 -5.56
C SER A 150 -5.21 -10.64 -5.45
N CYS A 151 -4.46 -10.35 -6.52
CA CYS A 151 -3.51 -9.24 -6.59
C CYS A 151 -3.70 -8.45 -7.87
N ALA A 152 -3.61 -7.12 -7.77
CA ALA A 152 -3.44 -6.18 -8.87
C ALA A 152 -2.11 -5.46 -8.72
N GLU A 153 -1.64 -4.82 -9.80
CA GLU A 153 -0.34 -4.17 -9.83
C GLU A 153 -0.42 -2.78 -10.46
N LEU A 154 0.25 -1.81 -9.82
CA LEU A 154 0.53 -0.51 -10.42
C LEU A 154 1.87 -0.55 -11.14
N ILE A 155 2.05 0.28 -12.18
CA ILE A 155 3.37 0.52 -12.73
C ILE A 155 4.07 1.65 -11.97
N GLY A 156 5.21 1.36 -11.37
CA GLY A 156 6.03 2.32 -10.63
C GLY A 156 6.87 3.19 -11.55
N MET A 157 6.65 4.50 -11.49
CA MET A 157 7.41 5.46 -12.31
C MET A 157 8.87 5.61 -11.86
N GLY A 158 9.15 5.40 -10.56
CA GLY A 158 10.51 5.34 -10.04
C GLY A 158 11.29 4.17 -10.62
N THR A 159 10.67 2.99 -10.72
CA THR A 159 11.23 1.82 -11.41
C THR A 159 11.49 2.15 -12.89
N LEU A 160 10.49 2.66 -13.62
CA LEU A 160 10.66 3.02 -15.03
C LEU A 160 11.73 4.08 -15.25
N ARG A 161 11.74 5.14 -14.43
CA ARG A 161 12.76 6.18 -14.51
C ARG A 161 14.17 5.63 -14.28
N THR A 162 14.34 4.79 -13.25
CA THR A 162 15.64 4.16 -12.95
C THR A 162 16.11 3.31 -14.13
N LEU A 163 15.25 2.52 -14.75
CA LEU A 163 15.62 1.68 -15.89
C LEU A 163 15.98 2.49 -17.13
N THR A 164 15.34 3.64 -17.32
CA THR A 164 15.52 4.50 -18.50
C THR A 164 16.73 5.43 -18.38
N ALA A 165 16.97 6.01 -17.19
CA ALA A 165 17.94 7.09 -16.97
C ALA A 165 18.84 6.91 -15.73
N GLY A 166 18.72 5.79 -15.00
CA GLY A 166 19.43 5.58 -13.74
C GLY A 166 19.00 6.58 -12.66
N PHE A 167 19.88 6.84 -11.71
CA PHE A 167 19.69 7.81 -10.62
C PHE A 167 20.21 9.22 -10.95
N GLY A 168 20.09 9.63 -12.22
CA GLY A 168 20.45 10.98 -12.64
C GLY A 168 19.48 12.05 -12.15
N THR A 169 20.00 13.29 -12.01
CA THR A 169 19.21 14.45 -11.57
C THR A 169 18.52 15.16 -12.74
N GLY A 170 17.47 15.92 -12.45
CA GLY A 170 16.73 16.74 -13.42
C GLY A 170 15.67 15.98 -14.22
N ASP A 171 15.08 16.66 -15.19
CA ASP A 171 14.04 16.11 -16.05
C ASP A 171 14.64 15.19 -17.13
N LEU A 172 13.83 14.23 -17.60
CA LEU A 172 14.22 13.31 -18.68
C LEU A 172 14.36 14.04 -20.02
N SER A 173 15.35 13.63 -20.81
CA SER A 173 15.51 14.06 -22.19
C SER A 173 14.36 13.56 -23.08
N PRO A 174 14.17 14.15 -24.30
CA PRO A 174 13.14 13.66 -25.22
C PRO A 174 13.29 12.18 -25.64
N PHE A 175 14.52 11.62 -25.59
CA PHE A 175 14.75 10.22 -25.89
C PHE A 175 14.28 9.35 -24.72
N GLU A 176 14.71 9.67 -23.49
CA GLU A 176 14.31 8.96 -22.27
C GLU A 176 12.80 9.04 -22.04
N LEU A 177 12.15 10.20 -22.32
CA LEU A 177 10.69 10.31 -22.25
C LEU A 177 9.98 9.34 -23.20
N ARG A 178 10.47 9.17 -24.44
CA ARG A 178 9.86 8.21 -25.38
C ARG A 178 9.99 6.77 -24.90
N ASP A 179 11.11 6.44 -24.33
CA ASP A 179 11.37 5.10 -23.77
C ASP A 179 10.47 4.83 -22.55
N LEU A 180 10.41 5.79 -21.63
CA LEU A 180 9.52 5.75 -20.46
C LEU A 180 8.04 5.59 -20.87
N HIS A 181 7.57 6.38 -21.84
CA HIS A 181 6.20 6.32 -22.35
C HIS A 181 5.88 4.94 -22.94
N TYR A 182 6.78 4.41 -23.76
CA TYR A 182 6.61 3.08 -24.36
C TYR A 182 6.43 2.00 -23.29
N HIS A 183 7.26 2.00 -22.25
CA HIS A 183 7.18 1.01 -21.18
C HIS A 183 5.96 1.20 -20.27
N MET A 184 5.54 2.43 -20.01
CA MET A 184 4.32 2.74 -19.27
C MET A 184 3.08 2.28 -20.04
N GLU A 185 2.95 2.63 -21.32
CA GLU A 185 1.84 2.21 -22.17
C GLU A 185 1.78 0.68 -22.31
N LYS A 186 2.94 0.03 -22.43
CA LYS A 186 3.03 -1.43 -22.45
C LYS A 186 2.56 -2.05 -21.13
N ALA A 187 2.97 -1.51 -19.99
CA ALA A 187 2.56 -2.01 -18.68
C ALA A 187 1.03 -1.90 -18.47
N LEU A 188 0.43 -0.77 -18.89
CA LEU A 188 -1.03 -0.58 -18.85
C LEU A 188 -1.74 -1.56 -19.80
N ALA A 189 -1.20 -1.79 -20.98
CA ALA A 189 -1.74 -2.78 -21.93
C ALA A 189 -1.60 -4.23 -21.41
N ASP A 190 -0.55 -4.53 -20.65
CA ASP A 190 -0.34 -5.81 -19.97
C ASP A 190 -1.29 -6.02 -18.76
N GLY A 191 -2.00 -4.97 -18.31
CA GLY A 191 -3.03 -5.05 -17.27
C GLY A 191 -2.74 -4.31 -15.97
N ALA A 192 -1.69 -3.47 -15.89
CA ALA A 192 -1.48 -2.62 -14.72
C ALA A 192 -2.72 -1.76 -14.44
N CYS A 193 -3.18 -1.71 -13.18
CA CYS A 193 -4.42 -1.03 -12.80
C CYS A 193 -4.27 0.48 -12.53
N GLY A 194 -3.06 1.01 -12.65
CA GLY A 194 -2.74 2.42 -12.42
C GLY A 194 -1.26 2.68 -12.52
N VAL A 195 -0.87 3.92 -12.23
CA VAL A 195 0.51 4.39 -12.21
C VAL A 195 0.84 4.91 -10.82
N SER A 196 2.00 4.57 -10.27
CA SER A 196 2.44 5.07 -8.98
C SER A 196 3.68 5.97 -9.08
N LEU A 197 3.77 6.93 -8.18
CA LEU A 197 4.87 7.89 -8.04
C LEU A 197 5.42 7.88 -6.62
N GLY A 198 6.73 8.04 -6.50
CA GLY A 198 7.41 8.23 -5.23
C GLY A 198 8.24 9.52 -5.23
N LEU A 199 7.57 10.68 -5.28
CA LEU A 199 8.24 11.98 -5.46
C LEU A 199 9.10 12.41 -4.26
N GLY A 200 8.97 11.76 -3.11
CA GLY A 200 9.89 11.91 -1.96
C GLY A 200 11.21 11.16 -2.15
N TYR A 201 11.30 10.24 -3.11
CA TYR A 201 12.45 9.36 -3.30
C TYR A 201 13.27 9.72 -4.55
N ALA A 202 14.60 9.52 -4.47
CA ALA A 202 15.44 9.54 -5.66
C ALA A 202 15.13 8.28 -6.51
N PRO A 203 15.09 8.37 -7.87
CA PRO A 203 15.39 9.58 -8.65
C PRO A 203 14.17 10.47 -8.96
N GLU A 204 12.94 10.11 -8.54
CA GLU A 204 11.73 10.86 -8.91
C GLU A 204 11.67 12.26 -8.29
N ILE A 205 12.29 12.45 -7.12
CA ILE A 205 12.38 13.76 -6.45
C ILE A 205 13.01 14.85 -7.33
N PHE A 206 13.80 14.45 -8.32
CA PHE A 206 14.50 15.38 -9.23
C PHE A 206 13.65 15.89 -10.38
N TYR A 207 12.42 15.40 -10.57
CA TYR A 207 11.50 15.99 -11.55
C TYR A 207 11.10 17.42 -11.18
N SER A 208 11.11 18.31 -12.15
CA SER A 208 10.29 19.53 -12.08
C SER A 208 8.81 19.16 -12.27
N THR A 209 7.88 20.03 -11.84
CA THR A 209 6.44 19.83 -12.07
C THR A 209 6.13 19.68 -13.57
N ASP A 210 6.74 20.52 -14.43
CA ASP A 210 6.60 20.42 -15.89
C ASP A 210 7.21 19.11 -16.43
N GLY A 211 8.35 18.67 -15.89
CA GLY A 211 8.97 17.40 -16.23
C GLY A 211 8.09 16.22 -15.88
N LEU A 212 7.44 16.27 -14.72
CA LEU A 212 6.49 15.27 -14.27
C LEU A 212 5.24 15.20 -15.17
N ILE A 213 4.65 16.36 -15.53
CA ILE A 213 3.52 16.41 -16.47
C ILE A 213 3.91 15.80 -17.82
N ARG A 214 5.13 16.08 -18.32
CA ARG A 214 5.62 15.45 -19.57
C ARG A 214 5.83 13.96 -19.43
N ALA A 215 6.36 13.48 -18.29
CA ALA A 215 6.57 12.06 -18.03
C ALA A 215 5.24 11.28 -18.00
N LEU A 216 4.19 11.91 -17.49
CA LEU A 216 2.85 11.31 -17.34
C LEU A 216 1.91 11.64 -18.53
N ALA A 217 2.39 12.28 -19.59
CA ALA A 217 1.55 12.72 -20.72
C ALA A 217 0.67 11.62 -21.35
N PRO A 218 1.07 10.34 -21.44
CA PRO A 218 0.19 9.27 -21.94
C PRO A 218 -1.08 9.06 -21.11
N LEU A 219 -1.11 9.52 -19.86
CA LEU A 219 -2.28 9.38 -18.98
C LEU A 219 -3.35 10.45 -19.22
N HIS A 220 -3.10 11.43 -20.12
CA HIS A 220 -4.07 12.50 -20.35
C HIS A 220 -5.44 11.95 -20.77
N ARG A 221 -6.46 12.19 -19.94
CA ARG A 221 -7.84 11.71 -20.11
C ARG A 221 -7.99 10.19 -20.24
N SER A 222 -7.06 9.43 -19.72
CA SER A 222 -7.09 7.97 -19.80
C SER A 222 -8.08 7.33 -18.81
N GLY A 223 -8.44 8.02 -17.72
CA GLY A 223 -9.16 7.46 -16.59
C GLY A 223 -8.30 6.55 -15.69
N VAL A 224 -7.04 6.35 -16.01
CA VAL A 224 -6.09 5.55 -15.22
C VAL A 224 -5.65 6.35 -13.99
N PRO A 225 -5.79 5.83 -12.75
CA PRO A 225 -5.41 6.57 -11.56
C PRO A 225 -3.91 6.73 -11.42
N ILE A 226 -3.50 7.92 -10.93
CA ILE A 226 -2.14 8.19 -10.44
C ILE A 226 -2.17 8.09 -8.93
N CYS A 227 -1.37 7.18 -8.34
CA CYS A 227 -1.16 7.06 -6.90
C CYS A 227 0.16 7.73 -6.53
N VAL A 228 0.21 8.60 -5.51
CA VAL A 228 1.41 9.39 -5.27
C VAL A 228 1.81 9.43 -3.80
N HIS A 229 3.04 8.97 -3.52
CA HIS A 229 3.82 9.43 -2.39
C HIS A 229 4.33 10.82 -2.72
N MET A 230 3.83 11.84 -2.04
CA MET A 230 4.10 13.24 -2.37
C MET A 230 5.57 13.61 -2.17
N ARG A 231 6.02 14.68 -2.82
CA ARG A 231 7.40 15.19 -2.78
C ARG A 231 7.89 15.54 -1.37
N GLN A 232 6.99 15.98 -0.50
CA GLN A 232 7.21 16.23 0.91
C GLN A 232 5.95 15.89 1.71
N GLU A 233 6.15 15.34 2.89
CA GLU A 233 5.09 15.05 3.84
C GLU A 233 5.30 15.79 5.18
N GLY A 234 6.37 16.59 5.28
CA GLY A 234 6.71 17.46 6.40
C GLY A 234 6.26 18.93 6.19
N ASP A 235 7.22 19.85 6.29
CA ASP A 235 6.95 21.31 6.22
C ASP A 235 6.36 21.76 4.89
N GLY A 236 6.72 21.09 3.79
CA GLY A 236 6.25 21.38 2.43
C GLY A 236 5.01 20.61 2.00
N VAL A 237 4.38 19.82 2.88
CA VAL A 237 3.30 18.88 2.52
C VAL A 237 2.11 19.53 1.82
N VAL A 238 1.72 20.74 2.23
CA VAL A 238 0.59 21.46 1.62
C VAL A 238 0.92 21.92 0.20
N ASP A 239 2.16 22.30 -0.06
CA ASP A 239 2.61 22.71 -1.39
C ASP A 239 2.84 21.49 -2.30
N ALA A 240 3.33 20.38 -1.75
CA ALA A 240 3.41 19.10 -2.45
C ALA A 240 2.02 18.61 -2.91
N LEU A 241 0.99 18.76 -2.06
CA LEU A 241 -0.39 18.46 -2.47
C LEU A 241 -0.87 19.39 -3.59
N ARG A 242 -0.57 20.69 -3.53
CA ARG A 242 -0.92 21.63 -4.61
C ARG A 242 -0.27 21.27 -5.93
N GLU A 243 1.01 20.86 -5.91
CA GLU A 243 1.73 20.34 -7.08
C GLU A 243 0.95 19.18 -7.72
N MET A 244 0.55 18.19 -6.91
CA MET A 244 -0.16 17.03 -7.45
C MET A 244 -1.57 17.34 -7.95
N LEU A 245 -2.27 18.28 -7.31
CA LEU A 245 -3.55 18.78 -7.83
C LEU A 245 -3.37 19.54 -9.16
N GLU A 246 -2.26 20.24 -9.37
CA GLU A 246 -1.91 20.87 -10.64
C GLU A 246 -1.64 19.83 -11.73
N VAL A 247 -0.82 18.82 -11.42
CA VAL A 247 -0.52 17.70 -12.33
C VAL A 247 -1.81 16.98 -12.75
N ALA A 248 -2.67 16.63 -11.80
CA ALA A 248 -3.93 15.93 -12.06
C ALA A 248 -4.89 16.78 -12.93
N ARG A 249 -4.95 18.10 -12.72
CA ARG A 249 -5.72 19.02 -13.58
C ARG A 249 -5.16 19.09 -14.99
N ALA A 250 -3.83 19.18 -15.13
CA ALA A 250 -3.18 19.23 -16.44
C ALA A 250 -3.44 17.95 -17.25
N LEU A 251 -3.43 16.81 -16.59
CA LEU A 251 -3.64 15.50 -17.20
C LEU A 251 -5.11 15.08 -17.30
N GLN A 252 -6.01 15.71 -16.53
CA GLN A 252 -7.43 15.34 -16.43
C GLN A 252 -7.62 13.84 -16.13
N THR A 253 -6.87 13.35 -15.15
CA THR A 253 -6.86 11.94 -14.73
C THR A 253 -7.08 11.82 -13.23
N PRO A 254 -7.63 10.69 -12.72
CA PRO A 254 -7.85 10.48 -11.30
C PRO A 254 -6.56 10.52 -10.48
N LEU A 255 -6.60 11.11 -9.28
CA LEU A 255 -5.48 11.21 -8.34
C LEU A 255 -5.80 10.50 -7.03
N GLU A 256 -4.93 9.59 -6.61
CA GLU A 256 -4.90 9.00 -5.26
C GLU A 256 -3.70 9.55 -4.51
N VAL A 257 -3.94 10.32 -3.44
CA VAL A 257 -2.88 10.82 -2.57
C VAL A 257 -2.58 9.75 -1.52
N SER A 258 -1.49 9.04 -1.71
CA SER A 258 -1.09 7.90 -0.88
C SER A 258 -0.76 8.32 0.54
N HIS A 259 -1.14 7.49 1.53
CA HIS A 259 -0.78 7.57 2.96
C HIS A 259 -0.72 9.01 3.51
N LEU A 260 -1.78 9.80 3.28
CA LEU A 260 -1.87 11.20 3.65
C LEU A 260 -1.48 11.41 5.13
N LYS A 261 -0.50 12.23 5.39
CA LYS A 261 -0.01 12.56 6.74
C LYS A 261 0.66 13.93 6.79
N ALA A 262 1.01 14.37 7.99
CA ALA A 262 1.84 15.54 8.20
C ALA A 262 2.93 15.19 9.22
N ILE A 263 4.18 15.10 8.77
CA ILE A 263 5.33 14.69 9.59
C ILE A 263 5.76 15.81 10.54
N GLY A 264 5.94 15.44 11.80
CA GLY A 264 6.52 16.28 12.82
C GLY A 264 5.53 17.10 13.64
N THR A 265 5.84 17.31 14.91
CA THR A 265 4.98 17.96 15.90
C THR A 265 4.58 19.40 15.51
N ARG A 266 5.44 20.10 14.77
CA ARG A 266 5.16 21.47 14.30
C ARG A 266 4.07 21.52 13.22
N ASN A 267 3.87 20.43 12.47
CA ASN A 267 2.89 20.27 11.40
C ASN A 267 1.59 19.59 11.88
N ALA A 268 1.69 18.82 12.95
CA ALA A 268 0.57 18.10 13.56
C ALA A 268 -0.61 19.04 13.85
N ARG A 269 -1.83 18.57 13.56
CA ARG A 269 -3.10 19.28 13.75
C ARG A 269 -3.25 20.57 12.94
N LYS A 270 -2.29 20.91 12.07
CA LYS A 270 -2.29 22.16 11.28
C LYS A 270 -2.33 21.89 9.78
N ALA A 271 -1.54 20.93 9.29
CA ALA A 271 -1.43 20.65 7.86
C ALA A 271 -2.57 19.77 7.36
N VAL A 272 -2.91 18.69 8.07
CA VAL A 272 -3.99 17.76 7.66
C VAL A 272 -5.33 18.48 7.43
N PRO A 273 -5.85 19.34 8.32
CA PRO A 273 -7.10 20.05 8.05
C PRO A 273 -7.05 20.96 6.80
N LYS A 274 -5.87 21.50 6.45
CA LYS A 274 -5.70 22.30 5.23
C LYS A 274 -5.71 21.42 3.98
N MET A 275 -5.05 20.28 4.05
CA MET A 275 -5.00 19.32 2.94
C MET A 275 -6.38 18.75 2.64
N LEU A 276 -7.12 18.31 3.66
CA LEU A 276 -8.49 17.80 3.48
C LEU A 276 -9.38 18.84 2.79
N LYS A 277 -9.30 20.13 3.19
CA LYS A 277 -10.03 21.21 2.52
C LYS A 277 -9.59 21.46 1.07
N LEU A 278 -8.30 21.27 0.76
CA LEU A 278 -7.81 21.40 -0.62
C LEU A 278 -8.35 20.27 -1.50
N ILE A 279 -8.36 19.04 -0.98
CA ILE A 279 -8.94 17.89 -1.68
C ILE A 279 -10.45 18.10 -1.89
N GLU A 280 -11.18 18.48 -0.84
CA GLU A 280 -12.62 18.76 -0.92
C GLU A 280 -12.95 19.78 -2.01
N ARG A 281 -12.24 20.92 -2.04
CA ARG A 281 -12.39 21.95 -3.09
C ARG A 281 -12.06 21.44 -4.47
N ALA A 282 -10.96 20.67 -4.61
CA ALA A 282 -10.59 20.08 -5.89
C ALA A 282 -11.70 19.16 -6.43
N ARG A 283 -12.35 18.39 -5.54
CA ARG A 283 -13.50 17.54 -5.87
C ARG A 283 -14.74 18.36 -6.24
N GLU A 284 -15.02 19.44 -5.51
CA GLU A 284 -16.10 20.39 -5.86
C GLU A 284 -15.87 21.02 -7.24
N ASP A 285 -14.61 21.28 -7.61
CA ASP A 285 -14.20 21.76 -8.94
C ASP A 285 -14.25 20.67 -10.03
N GLY A 286 -14.67 19.44 -9.71
CA GLY A 286 -14.85 18.32 -10.64
C GLY A 286 -13.60 17.47 -10.87
N LEU A 287 -12.53 17.63 -10.07
CA LEU A 287 -11.37 16.77 -10.15
C LEU A 287 -11.61 15.49 -9.34
N ASP A 288 -11.34 14.32 -9.93
CA ASP A 288 -11.41 13.04 -9.23
C ASP A 288 -10.16 12.85 -8.36
N VAL A 289 -10.27 13.21 -7.07
CA VAL A 289 -9.19 13.10 -6.09
C VAL A 289 -9.68 12.33 -4.89
N MET A 290 -8.90 11.33 -4.49
CA MET A 290 -9.03 10.61 -3.22
C MET A 290 -7.70 10.63 -2.48
N CYS A 291 -7.71 10.19 -1.24
CA CYS A 291 -6.51 9.91 -0.46
C CYS A 291 -6.70 8.65 0.35
N ASP A 292 -5.62 8.11 0.86
CA ASP A 292 -5.66 6.99 1.78
C ASP A 292 -4.82 7.26 3.04
N VAL A 293 -4.94 6.39 4.05
CA VAL A 293 -4.21 6.49 5.32
C VAL A 293 -4.06 5.10 5.95
N TYR A 294 -2.91 4.83 6.54
CA TYR A 294 -2.76 3.69 7.45
C TYR A 294 -3.12 4.11 8.89
N PRO A 295 -3.77 3.24 9.68
CA PRO A 295 -4.30 3.59 11.00
C PRO A 295 -3.23 3.56 12.11
N TYR A 296 -2.03 4.13 11.84
CA TYR A 296 -0.88 4.19 12.75
C TYR A 296 -0.24 5.58 12.72
N THR A 297 0.46 5.92 13.80
CA THR A 297 1.22 7.18 13.93
C THR A 297 2.68 7.04 13.55
N ALA A 298 3.15 5.85 13.23
CA ALA A 298 4.48 5.59 12.70
C ALA A 298 4.41 5.15 11.24
N GLY A 299 5.39 5.57 10.46
CA GLY A 299 5.67 5.11 9.11
C GLY A 299 6.75 4.03 9.07
N SER A 300 7.04 3.54 7.88
CA SER A 300 8.20 2.66 7.63
C SER A 300 8.59 2.75 6.16
N THR A 301 9.86 3.06 5.91
CA THR A 301 10.44 3.15 4.57
C THR A 301 11.96 2.89 4.63
N GLN A 302 12.69 3.21 3.56
CA GLN A 302 14.14 3.12 3.50
C GLN A 302 14.79 4.14 4.43
N LEU A 303 15.81 3.76 5.22
CA LEU A 303 16.51 4.68 6.12
C LEU A 303 17.26 5.79 5.37
N ILE A 304 17.70 5.56 4.12
CA ILE A 304 18.35 6.59 3.29
C ILE A 304 17.46 7.82 3.02
N HIS A 305 16.14 7.68 3.20
CA HIS A 305 15.18 8.77 3.00
C HIS A 305 15.38 9.94 3.98
N VAL A 306 16.05 9.74 5.11
CA VAL A 306 16.41 10.83 6.04
C VAL A 306 17.55 11.72 5.52
N LEU A 307 18.26 11.31 4.45
CA LEU A 307 19.39 12.04 3.87
C LEU A 307 18.94 13.04 2.81
N PRO A 308 19.66 14.15 2.63
CA PRO A 308 19.37 15.10 1.55
C PRO A 308 19.44 14.39 0.18
N PRO A 309 18.44 14.58 -0.70
CA PRO A 309 18.30 13.79 -1.92
C PRO A 309 19.43 13.99 -2.92
N GLU A 310 20.07 15.14 -2.96
CA GLU A 310 21.21 15.43 -3.84
C GLU A 310 22.40 14.49 -3.62
N PHE A 311 22.56 13.91 -2.42
CA PHE A 311 23.61 12.93 -2.13
C PHE A 311 23.25 11.52 -2.61
N GLN A 312 22.01 11.29 -3.02
CA GLN A 312 21.55 9.98 -3.55
C GLN A 312 21.71 9.87 -5.08
N GLU A 313 22.19 10.93 -5.74
CA GLU A 313 22.54 10.88 -7.16
C GLU A 313 23.58 9.77 -7.44
N GLY A 314 23.31 8.95 -8.46
CA GLY A 314 24.13 7.79 -8.81
C GLY A 314 23.86 6.54 -7.97
N GLY A 315 22.76 6.53 -7.19
CA GLY A 315 22.23 5.36 -6.48
C GLY A 315 22.98 4.97 -5.21
N THR A 316 22.65 3.79 -4.68
CA THR A 316 23.13 3.32 -3.36
C THR A 316 24.64 3.12 -3.29
N GLU A 317 25.27 2.66 -4.37
CA GLU A 317 26.74 2.50 -4.40
C GLU A 317 27.49 3.84 -4.34
N ALA A 318 26.97 4.85 -5.04
CA ALA A 318 27.54 6.19 -5.01
C ALA A 318 27.32 6.85 -3.63
N LEU A 319 26.13 6.67 -3.05
CA LEU A 319 25.82 7.13 -1.69
C LEU A 319 26.71 6.47 -0.65
N THR A 320 26.92 5.16 -0.70
CA THR A 320 27.83 4.44 0.22
C THR A 320 29.25 5.01 0.18
N LYS A 321 29.78 5.34 -1.03
CA LYS A 321 31.09 5.98 -1.16
C LYS A 321 31.13 7.37 -0.52
N ARG A 322 30.07 8.18 -0.68
CA ARG A 322 29.94 9.50 -0.04
C ARG A 322 29.86 9.39 1.48
N LEU A 323 29.19 8.36 1.99
CA LEU A 323 29.12 8.08 3.43
C LEU A 323 30.45 7.64 4.05
N LEU A 324 31.44 7.25 3.24
CA LEU A 324 32.81 6.94 3.67
C LEU A 324 33.76 8.14 3.51
N ASP A 325 33.33 9.25 2.91
CA ASP A 325 34.11 10.46 2.67
C ASP A 325 33.80 11.52 3.70
N ASP A 326 34.84 12.00 4.45
CA ASP A 326 34.68 12.96 5.53
C ASP A 326 34.14 14.32 5.04
N ALA A 327 34.49 14.74 3.82
CA ALA A 327 34.03 16.02 3.28
C ALA A 327 32.54 15.95 2.92
N ALA A 328 32.12 14.87 2.28
CA ALA A 328 30.71 14.63 1.97
C ALA A 328 29.85 14.49 3.25
N ARG A 329 30.32 13.77 4.27
CA ARG A 329 29.65 13.70 5.59
C ARG A 329 29.43 15.07 6.22
N LYS A 330 30.45 15.90 6.18
CA LYS A 330 30.36 17.27 6.74
C LYS A 330 29.32 18.10 5.99
N GLU A 331 29.27 17.99 4.68
CA GLU A 331 28.28 18.68 3.85
C GLU A 331 26.87 18.15 4.09
N MET A 332 26.66 16.81 4.10
CA MET A 332 25.39 16.18 4.46
C MET A 332 24.89 16.66 5.83
N ARG A 333 25.76 16.66 6.84
CA ARG A 333 25.42 17.12 8.19
C ARG A 333 24.90 18.56 8.18
N VAL A 334 25.60 19.49 7.52
CA VAL A 334 25.18 20.89 7.40
C VAL A 334 23.81 21.00 6.77
N ARG A 335 23.54 20.22 5.72
CA ARG A 335 22.23 20.17 5.06
C ARG A 335 21.13 19.62 5.99
N MET A 336 21.41 18.55 6.73
CA MET A 336 20.45 17.94 7.67
C MET A 336 20.17 18.80 8.90
N GLU A 337 21.13 19.59 9.36
CA GLU A 337 20.95 20.51 10.52
C GLU A 337 20.04 21.70 10.21
N ALA A 338 19.95 22.15 8.96
CA ALA A 338 19.27 23.38 8.59
C ALA A 338 18.34 23.30 7.37
N GLY A 339 18.43 22.23 6.56
CA GLY A 339 17.66 22.10 5.33
C GLY A 339 16.18 21.86 5.58
N SER A 340 15.33 22.63 4.88
CA SER A 340 13.86 22.50 4.91
C SER A 340 13.26 22.38 3.52
N ASP A 341 14.08 22.29 2.48
CA ASP A 341 13.73 22.17 1.07
C ASP A 341 13.57 20.69 0.62
N PHE A 342 13.81 19.75 1.54
CA PHE A 342 13.53 18.32 1.40
C PHE A 342 12.84 17.80 2.67
N GLU A 343 12.38 16.57 2.66
CA GLU A 343 11.75 15.94 3.81
C GLU A 343 12.78 15.54 4.86
N ASN A 344 13.15 16.49 5.69
CA ASN A 344 14.16 16.31 6.72
C ASN A 344 13.58 15.67 7.98
N ILE A 345 13.35 14.36 7.94
CA ILE A 345 12.71 13.59 9.01
C ILE A 345 13.47 13.77 10.34
N THR A 346 14.80 13.70 10.32
CA THR A 346 15.60 13.84 11.55
C THR A 346 15.46 15.21 12.22
N LEU A 347 15.28 16.29 11.43
CA LEU A 347 14.99 17.63 11.95
C LEU A 347 13.54 17.76 12.43
N LEU A 348 12.60 17.04 11.82
CA LEU A 348 11.17 17.11 12.12
C LEU A 348 10.80 16.35 13.39
N VAL A 349 11.42 15.18 13.64
CA VAL A 349 11.03 14.28 14.73
C VAL A 349 12.17 13.90 15.67
N GLY A 350 13.43 14.17 15.31
CA GLY A 350 14.62 13.81 16.10
C GLY A 350 15.06 12.35 15.90
N PHE A 351 16.32 12.08 16.22
CA PHE A 351 16.93 10.74 16.09
C PHE A 351 16.34 9.68 17.04
N ASP A 352 15.67 10.09 18.12
CA ASP A 352 14.97 9.18 19.04
C ASP A 352 13.75 8.51 18.38
N ASN A 353 13.16 9.14 17.39
CA ASN A 353 11.97 8.69 16.70
C ASN A 353 12.25 8.00 15.35
N VAL A 354 13.52 7.80 14.99
CA VAL A 354 13.97 7.08 13.79
C VAL A 354 14.60 5.76 14.24
N VAL A 355 13.93 4.65 14.02
CA VAL A 355 14.31 3.30 14.46
C VAL A 355 14.82 2.50 13.28
N ALA A 356 16.05 1.98 13.35
CA ALA A 356 16.65 1.17 12.31
C ALA A 356 16.10 -0.28 12.33
N ILE A 357 15.78 -0.80 11.15
CA ILE A 357 15.28 -2.17 10.96
C ILE A 357 15.93 -2.83 9.75
N GLY A 358 15.89 -4.17 9.67
CA GLY A 358 16.45 -4.89 8.54
C GLY A 358 17.98 -4.93 8.53
N LEU A 359 18.62 -4.91 9.70
CA LEU A 359 20.07 -4.90 9.84
C LEU A 359 20.67 -6.27 9.53
N LYS A 360 21.59 -6.33 8.56
CA LYS A 360 22.14 -7.58 8.02
C LYS A 360 23.54 -7.90 8.58
N THR A 361 24.38 -6.89 8.82
CA THR A 361 25.76 -7.08 9.25
C THR A 361 25.85 -7.55 10.71
N ASP A 362 26.83 -8.40 11.03
CA ASP A 362 27.03 -8.91 12.39
C ASP A 362 27.29 -7.80 13.43
N GLU A 363 27.92 -6.71 12.99
CA GLU A 363 28.22 -5.54 13.83
C GLU A 363 26.94 -4.82 14.26
N TYR A 364 26.00 -4.59 13.33
CA TYR A 364 24.81 -3.76 13.57
C TYR A 364 23.57 -4.57 13.91
N ARG A 365 23.47 -5.86 13.61
CA ARG A 365 22.31 -6.72 13.90
C ARG A 365 21.83 -6.65 15.36
N ARG A 366 22.75 -6.44 16.32
CA ARG A 366 22.42 -6.25 17.75
C ARG A 366 21.60 -4.99 18.02
N PHE A 367 21.55 -4.06 17.09
CA PHE A 367 20.79 -2.81 17.19
C PHE A 367 19.44 -2.87 16.48
N GLU A 368 19.03 -4.03 15.97
CA GLU A 368 17.73 -4.22 15.32
C GLU A 368 16.58 -3.69 16.20
N GLY A 369 15.80 -2.74 15.67
CA GLY A 369 14.70 -2.09 16.38
C GLY A 369 15.13 -1.05 17.43
N LYS A 370 16.35 -0.52 17.34
CA LYS A 370 16.85 0.58 18.16
C LYS A 370 16.78 1.90 17.39
N SER A 371 16.50 2.99 18.09
CA SER A 371 16.57 4.32 17.49
C SER A 371 18.02 4.71 17.18
N ILE A 372 18.20 5.62 16.21
CA ILE A 372 19.52 6.15 15.88
C ILE A 372 20.18 6.80 17.08
N ALA A 373 19.41 7.46 17.95
CA ALA A 373 19.91 8.03 19.21
C ALA A 373 20.43 6.93 20.18
N GLU A 374 19.71 5.82 20.35
CA GLU A 374 20.15 4.69 21.18
C GLU A 374 21.42 4.03 20.61
N ILE A 375 21.51 3.90 19.27
CA ILE A 375 22.69 3.36 18.58
C ILE A 375 23.89 4.28 18.83
N ALA A 376 23.73 5.60 18.62
CA ALA A 376 24.76 6.60 18.85
C ALA A 376 25.29 6.55 20.30
N LEU A 377 24.37 6.53 21.28
CA LEU A 377 24.73 6.42 22.69
C LEU A 377 25.52 5.13 22.96
N SER A 378 25.11 4.00 22.41
CA SER A 378 25.77 2.70 22.61
C SER A 378 27.18 2.66 21.99
N LEU A 379 27.40 3.40 20.91
CA LEU A 379 28.69 3.50 20.21
C LEU A 379 29.56 4.61 20.73
N GLY A 380 29.04 5.49 21.62
CA GLY A 380 29.73 6.67 22.10
C GLY A 380 30.01 7.69 20.99
N LYS A 381 29.11 7.81 20.00
CA LYS A 381 29.24 8.67 18.82
C LYS A 381 28.13 9.74 18.79
N ASP A 382 28.35 10.76 17.97
CA ASP A 382 27.31 11.70 17.57
C ASP A 382 26.24 10.99 16.73
N PRO A 383 24.95 11.34 16.82
CA PRO A 383 23.88 10.70 16.07
C PRO A 383 24.05 10.74 14.55
N PHE A 384 24.61 11.83 13.97
CA PHE A 384 24.89 11.89 12.53
C PHE A 384 25.96 10.87 12.13
N ASP A 385 27.06 10.81 12.92
CA ASP A 385 28.13 9.85 12.64
C ASP A 385 27.64 8.41 12.78
N ALA A 386 26.82 8.12 13.78
CA ALA A 386 26.23 6.80 13.97
C ALA A 386 25.30 6.40 12.81
N LEU A 387 24.49 7.34 12.30
CA LEU A 387 23.62 7.14 11.14
C LEU A 387 24.45 6.87 9.88
N PHE A 388 25.49 7.68 9.62
CA PHE A 388 26.33 7.56 8.43
C PHE A 388 27.12 6.24 8.43
N ASP A 389 27.69 5.87 9.59
CA ASP A 389 28.41 4.61 9.74
C ASP A 389 27.50 3.39 9.54
N LEU A 390 26.29 3.41 10.13
CA LEU A 390 25.30 2.36 9.97
C LEU A 390 24.90 2.20 8.50
N LEU A 391 24.53 3.29 7.82
CA LEU A 391 24.15 3.25 6.42
C LEU A 391 25.30 2.76 5.52
N ALA A 392 26.54 3.22 5.77
CA ALA A 392 27.71 2.77 5.02
C ALA A 392 27.97 1.27 5.23
N ALA A 393 27.89 0.77 6.47
CA ALA A 393 28.12 -0.63 6.82
C ALA A 393 27.05 -1.57 6.23
N GLU A 394 25.81 -1.11 6.17
CA GLU A 394 24.66 -1.84 5.62
C GLU A 394 24.46 -1.60 4.11
N ALA A 395 25.44 -1.00 3.40
CA ALA A 395 25.38 -0.67 1.97
C ALA A 395 24.13 0.11 1.55
N CYS A 396 23.57 0.94 2.45
CA CYS A 396 22.36 1.72 2.25
C CYS A 396 21.07 0.86 2.04
N GLU A 397 21.10 -0.42 2.39
CA GLU A 397 19.98 -1.36 2.24
C GLU A 397 19.19 -1.56 3.56
N THR A 398 19.09 -0.52 4.37
CA THR A 398 18.43 -0.56 5.69
C THR A 398 17.08 0.13 5.64
N GLY A 399 16.09 -0.45 6.31
CA GLY A 399 14.79 0.17 6.54
C GLY A 399 14.73 0.97 7.84
N MET A 400 13.65 1.71 8.00
CA MET A 400 13.33 2.38 9.27
C MET A 400 11.85 2.23 9.64
N ILE A 401 11.56 2.39 10.94
CA ILE A 401 10.25 2.77 11.47
C ILE A 401 10.43 4.14 12.07
N ASP A 402 9.60 5.08 11.69
CA ASP A 402 9.66 6.47 12.13
C ASP A 402 8.35 6.92 12.77
N PHE A 403 8.43 7.48 13.98
CA PHE A 403 7.27 7.96 14.74
C PHE A 403 7.01 9.42 14.37
N ILE A 404 6.08 9.65 13.44
CA ILE A 404 6.00 10.88 12.64
C ILE A 404 4.67 11.63 12.71
N ALA A 405 3.54 10.94 13.01
CA ALA A 405 2.20 11.47 12.84
C ALA A 405 1.46 11.64 14.17
N ASP A 406 0.44 12.49 14.15
CA ASP A 406 -0.49 12.71 15.27
C ASP A 406 -1.73 11.83 15.12
N GLU A 407 -2.19 11.24 16.21
CA GLU A 407 -3.32 10.31 16.23
C GLU A 407 -4.66 11.00 15.82
N GLU A 408 -4.86 12.29 16.17
CA GLU A 408 -6.07 13.02 15.77
C GLU A 408 -6.05 13.36 14.27
N ASP A 409 -4.85 13.58 13.69
CA ASP A 409 -4.72 13.75 12.24
C ASP A 409 -5.14 12.47 11.51
N VAL A 410 -4.74 11.28 12.02
CA VAL A 410 -5.20 9.99 11.51
C VAL A 410 -6.74 9.88 11.59
N ARG A 411 -7.34 10.25 12.73
CA ARG A 411 -8.81 10.23 12.88
C ARG A 411 -9.50 11.19 11.93
N ASP A 412 -8.96 12.38 11.72
CA ASP A 412 -9.54 13.37 10.81
C ASP A 412 -9.52 12.87 9.35
N ILE A 413 -8.43 12.22 8.93
CA ILE A 413 -8.35 11.60 7.61
C ILE A 413 -9.33 10.43 7.49
N LEU A 414 -9.41 9.55 8.49
CA LEU A 414 -10.35 8.43 8.50
C LEU A 414 -11.81 8.89 8.35
N ARG A 415 -12.19 10.04 8.93
CA ARG A 415 -13.56 10.60 8.83
C ARG A 415 -13.87 11.17 7.46
N ALA A 416 -12.87 11.56 6.67
CA ALA A 416 -13.10 12.14 5.34
C ALA A 416 -13.77 11.11 4.41
N PRO A 417 -14.87 11.45 3.72
CA PRO A 417 -15.59 10.49 2.88
C PRO A 417 -14.80 10.03 1.65
N PHE A 418 -13.82 10.80 1.24
CA PHE A 418 -12.92 10.54 0.11
C PHE A 418 -11.59 9.89 0.53
N SER A 419 -11.48 9.40 1.75
CA SER A 419 -10.28 8.66 2.18
C SER A 419 -10.51 7.16 2.19
N GLY A 420 -9.51 6.39 1.74
CA GLY A 420 -9.39 4.95 1.91
C GLY A 420 -8.58 4.58 3.15
N VAL A 421 -8.57 3.29 3.50
CA VAL A 421 -7.67 2.74 4.52
C VAL A 421 -6.77 1.69 3.88
N ILE A 422 -5.48 1.82 4.15
CA ILE A 422 -4.43 1.00 3.56
C ILE A 422 -3.47 0.48 4.62
N SER A 423 -2.62 -0.47 4.26
CA SER A 423 -1.55 -0.90 5.16
C SER A 423 -0.22 -0.19 4.90
N ASP A 424 0.12 0.09 3.67
CA ASP A 424 1.46 0.52 3.25
C ASP A 424 2.55 -0.47 3.75
N ALA A 425 2.22 -1.76 3.71
CA ALA A 425 3.05 -2.83 4.24
C ALA A 425 4.25 -3.10 3.35
N THR A 426 5.43 -3.18 3.96
CA THR A 426 6.71 -3.48 3.32
C THR A 426 7.20 -4.88 3.68
N TYR A 427 7.98 -5.52 2.81
CA TYR A 427 8.41 -6.92 2.93
C TYR A 427 9.92 -7.11 2.81
N PRO A 428 10.75 -6.49 3.67
CA PRO A 428 12.19 -6.71 3.64
C PRO A 428 12.51 -8.21 3.78
N SER A 429 13.69 -8.62 3.35
CA SER A 429 14.10 -10.03 3.40
C SER A 429 14.48 -10.53 4.79
N GLY A 430 14.43 -9.70 5.80
CA GLY A 430 14.73 -10.05 7.18
C GLY A 430 14.63 -8.87 8.12
N GLY A 431 14.91 -9.10 9.41
CA GLY A 431 14.76 -8.09 10.44
C GLY A 431 13.30 -7.86 10.87
N ARG A 432 13.09 -6.78 11.60
CA ARG A 432 11.75 -6.38 12.05
C ARG A 432 10.99 -5.69 10.93
N VAL A 433 9.67 -5.77 11.01
CA VAL A 433 8.74 -5.02 10.15
C VAL A 433 7.85 -4.13 11.01
N HIS A 434 7.17 -3.19 10.38
CA HIS A 434 6.12 -2.43 11.03
C HIS A 434 4.90 -3.33 11.32
N PRO A 435 4.20 -3.24 12.48
CA PRO A 435 3.01 -4.07 12.78
C PRO A 435 1.87 -3.91 11.76
N ARG A 436 1.89 -2.86 10.93
CA ARG A 436 0.90 -2.66 9.87
C ARG A 436 0.85 -3.79 8.83
N VAL A 437 1.93 -4.57 8.70
CA VAL A 437 1.97 -5.75 7.82
C VAL A 437 0.94 -6.80 8.24
N TYR A 438 0.75 -6.97 9.55
CA TYR A 438 -0.04 -8.06 10.15
C TYR A 438 -1.37 -7.62 10.75
N GLY A 439 -1.59 -6.31 10.99
CA GLY A 439 -2.68 -5.87 11.85
C GLY A 439 -3.54 -4.70 11.36
N THR A 440 -3.25 -4.07 10.24
CA THR A 440 -3.90 -2.83 9.79
C THR A 440 -5.43 -2.92 9.78
N PHE A 441 -6.00 -3.93 9.13
CA PHE A 441 -7.44 -4.04 8.96
C PHE A 441 -8.14 -4.53 10.22
N ALA A 442 -7.47 -5.34 11.02
CA ALA A 442 -7.94 -5.68 12.36
C ALA A 442 -7.95 -4.45 13.28
N ARG A 443 -6.89 -3.62 13.25
CA ARG A 443 -6.82 -2.35 13.99
C ARG A 443 -7.93 -1.38 13.59
N LEU A 444 -8.25 -1.28 12.29
CA LEU A 444 -9.36 -0.47 11.81
C LEU A 444 -10.66 -0.85 12.54
N ILE A 445 -10.98 -2.15 12.56
CA ILE A 445 -12.21 -2.63 13.21
C ILE A 445 -12.11 -2.53 14.73
N GLU A 446 -11.06 -3.08 15.35
CA GLU A 446 -10.93 -3.12 16.82
C GLU A 446 -10.89 -1.71 17.43
N LYS A 447 -10.00 -0.85 16.92
CA LYS A 447 -9.74 0.47 17.51
C LYS A 447 -10.77 1.50 17.05
N TYR A 448 -10.91 1.70 15.74
CA TYR A 448 -11.63 2.86 15.22
C TYR A 448 -13.14 2.63 15.04
N VAL A 449 -13.58 1.36 14.92
CA VAL A 449 -15.01 1.03 14.86
C VAL A 449 -15.52 0.66 16.25
N VAL A 450 -14.96 -0.39 16.89
CA VAL A 450 -15.52 -0.95 18.13
C VAL A 450 -15.21 -0.08 19.34
N ARG A 451 -13.92 0.24 19.57
CA ARG A 451 -13.49 0.90 20.80
C ARG A 451 -13.71 2.41 20.79
N GLU A 452 -13.28 3.10 19.74
CA GLU A 452 -13.30 4.58 19.69
C GLU A 452 -14.49 5.15 18.93
N LYS A 453 -15.18 4.34 18.10
CA LYS A 453 -16.35 4.74 17.32
C LYS A 453 -16.10 5.97 16.44
N VAL A 454 -14.92 6.04 15.86
CA VAL A 454 -14.53 7.08 14.89
C VAL A 454 -15.31 6.91 13.58
N LEU A 455 -15.56 5.65 13.19
CA LEU A 455 -16.36 5.23 12.03
C LEU A 455 -17.45 4.26 12.48
N THR A 456 -18.56 4.21 11.74
CA THR A 456 -19.47 3.06 11.82
C THR A 456 -18.87 1.86 11.09
N LEU A 457 -19.41 0.67 11.34
CA LEU A 457 -18.94 -0.54 10.64
C LEU A 457 -19.15 -0.42 9.13
N GLU A 458 -20.31 0.08 8.71
CA GLU A 458 -20.66 0.27 7.30
C GLU A 458 -19.69 1.24 6.60
N GLN A 459 -19.32 2.33 7.28
CA GLN A 459 -18.33 3.29 6.76
C GLN A 459 -16.95 2.65 6.63
N ALA A 460 -16.49 1.93 7.65
CA ALA A 460 -15.18 1.28 7.64
C ALA A 460 -15.11 0.21 6.55
N VAL A 461 -16.12 -0.65 6.45
CA VAL A 461 -16.19 -1.69 5.41
C VAL A 461 -16.23 -1.07 4.02
N HIS A 462 -17.04 -0.03 3.79
CA HIS A 462 -17.11 0.64 2.48
C HIS A 462 -15.73 1.16 2.02
N LYS A 463 -14.97 1.79 2.93
CA LYS A 463 -13.62 2.33 2.64
C LYS A 463 -12.61 1.28 2.20
N VAL A 464 -12.73 0.06 2.69
CA VAL A 464 -11.78 -1.04 2.41
C VAL A 464 -12.37 -2.11 1.47
N THR A 465 -13.52 -1.84 0.85
CA THR A 465 -14.18 -2.75 -0.08
C THR A 465 -14.72 -2.01 -1.31
N GLY A 466 -15.97 -1.57 -1.33
CA GLY A 466 -16.60 -0.94 -2.49
C GLY A 466 -15.86 0.29 -3.00
N GLN A 467 -15.46 1.21 -2.10
CA GLN A 467 -14.71 2.41 -2.45
C GLN A 467 -13.33 2.07 -3.05
N ALA A 468 -12.62 1.10 -2.47
CA ALA A 468 -11.34 0.62 -2.97
C ALA A 468 -11.46 -0.05 -4.34
N ALA A 469 -12.48 -0.91 -4.52
CA ALA A 469 -12.75 -1.57 -5.79
C ALA A 469 -13.12 -0.58 -6.90
N GLU A 470 -13.96 0.42 -6.60
CA GLU A 470 -14.34 1.47 -7.55
C GLU A 470 -13.11 2.28 -8.01
N ARG A 471 -12.22 2.62 -7.06
CA ARG A 471 -11.02 3.42 -7.34
C ARG A 471 -10.11 2.81 -8.40
N PHE A 472 -9.95 1.49 -8.39
CA PHE A 472 -9.08 0.74 -9.28
C PHE A 472 -9.83 -0.10 -10.32
N ALA A 473 -11.14 0.15 -10.49
CA ALA A 473 -12.00 -0.58 -11.42
C ALA A 473 -11.89 -2.13 -11.27
N LEU A 474 -11.77 -2.62 -10.03
CA LEU A 474 -11.68 -4.05 -9.72
C LEU A 474 -13.05 -4.71 -9.87
N THR A 475 -13.34 -5.15 -11.09
CA THR A 475 -14.65 -5.73 -11.45
C THR A 475 -14.95 -6.97 -10.61
N GLY A 476 -16.16 -7.08 -10.09
CA GLY A 476 -16.61 -8.21 -9.25
C GLY A 476 -16.24 -8.06 -7.76
N LYS A 477 -15.25 -7.24 -7.40
CA LYS A 477 -14.74 -7.12 -6.03
C LYS A 477 -15.49 -6.10 -5.17
N GLY A 478 -15.38 -6.24 -3.86
CA GLY A 478 -15.75 -5.23 -2.85
C GLY A 478 -17.24 -5.06 -2.58
N LYS A 479 -18.11 -5.99 -3.00
CA LYS A 479 -19.57 -5.89 -2.83
C LYS A 479 -20.23 -7.25 -2.61
N ILE A 480 -21.37 -7.24 -1.90
CA ILE A 480 -22.24 -8.41 -1.77
C ILE A 480 -23.50 -8.20 -2.61
N GLU A 481 -23.46 -8.69 -3.85
CA GLU A 481 -24.59 -8.72 -4.77
C GLU A 481 -24.43 -9.93 -5.71
N ALA A 482 -25.52 -10.34 -6.40
CA ALA A 482 -25.45 -11.44 -7.36
C ALA A 482 -24.42 -11.14 -8.47
N ASP A 483 -23.76 -12.18 -8.97
CA ASP A 483 -22.67 -12.14 -9.97
C ASP A 483 -21.38 -11.45 -9.50
N ALA A 484 -21.28 -11.01 -8.24
CA ALA A 484 -20.02 -10.57 -7.67
C ALA A 484 -19.15 -11.76 -7.24
N ASP A 485 -17.85 -11.54 -7.17
CA ASP A 485 -16.89 -12.54 -6.68
C ASP A 485 -17.21 -12.93 -5.23
N ALA A 486 -17.17 -14.21 -4.94
CA ALA A 486 -17.41 -14.72 -3.59
C ALA A 486 -16.17 -14.55 -2.68
N ASP A 487 -15.70 -13.31 -2.57
CA ASP A 487 -14.70 -12.86 -1.60
C ASP A 487 -15.44 -12.32 -0.37
N LEU A 488 -15.51 -13.10 0.71
CA LEU A 488 -16.38 -12.81 1.84
C LEU A 488 -15.68 -13.04 3.19
N LEU A 489 -16.12 -12.26 4.20
CA LEU A 489 -15.69 -12.40 5.59
C LEU A 489 -16.91 -12.56 6.48
N LEU A 490 -16.91 -13.56 7.36
CA LEU A 490 -17.90 -13.72 8.43
C LEU A 490 -17.20 -13.60 9.79
N PHE A 491 -17.63 -12.64 10.60
CA PHE A 491 -16.98 -12.34 11.88
C PHE A 491 -17.88 -11.59 12.85
N SER A 492 -17.49 -11.55 14.13
CA SER A 492 -18.05 -10.65 15.13
C SER A 492 -17.07 -9.48 15.37
N PRO A 493 -17.46 -8.22 15.12
CA PRO A 493 -16.55 -7.06 15.23
C PRO A 493 -15.86 -6.98 16.60
N GLU A 494 -16.54 -7.38 17.66
CA GLU A 494 -16.05 -7.36 19.04
C GLU A 494 -14.92 -8.38 19.30
N ASN A 495 -14.78 -9.38 18.43
CA ASN A 495 -13.77 -10.44 18.54
C ASN A 495 -12.50 -10.13 17.75
N ILE A 496 -12.51 -9.14 16.87
CA ILE A 496 -11.34 -8.77 16.06
C ILE A 496 -10.24 -8.22 16.96
N ARG A 497 -9.00 -8.71 16.74
CA ARG A 497 -7.80 -8.29 17.50
C ARG A 497 -6.62 -8.01 16.57
N GLU A 498 -6.02 -6.83 16.76
CA GLU A 498 -4.66 -6.55 16.34
C GLU A 498 -3.72 -7.14 17.42
N ASN A 499 -3.00 -8.20 17.10
CA ASN A 499 -2.13 -8.88 18.05
C ASN A 499 -0.68 -8.38 18.00
N GLY A 500 -0.27 -7.83 16.86
CA GLY A 500 1.09 -7.32 16.64
C GLY A 500 1.38 -6.02 17.41
N THR A 501 2.64 -5.84 17.80
CA THR A 501 3.15 -4.62 18.43
C THR A 501 4.47 -4.22 17.76
N TYR A 502 4.98 -3.00 17.99
CA TYR A 502 6.31 -2.62 17.49
C TYR A 502 7.45 -3.50 18.03
N ALA A 503 7.27 -4.13 19.21
CA ALA A 503 8.24 -5.05 19.78
C ALA A 503 8.13 -6.49 19.21
N GLN A 504 6.93 -6.90 18.86
CA GLN A 504 6.59 -8.21 18.28
C GLN A 504 5.60 -7.99 17.12
N PRO A 505 6.06 -7.53 15.95
CA PRO A 505 5.18 -7.12 14.88
C PRO A 505 4.58 -8.27 14.08
N ASP A 506 5.24 -9.43 14.05
CA ASP A 506 4.97 -10.60 13.21
C ASP A 506 3.92 -11.56 13.80
N VAL A 507 2.95 -11.00 14.53
CA VAL A 507 1.82 -11.75 15.09
C VAL A 507 0.57 -11.48 14.28
N CYS A 508 0.05 -12.52 13.63
CA CYS A 508 -1.17 -12.43 12.81
C CYS A 508 -2.36 -11.90 13.63
N ALA A 509 -3.20 -11.11 12.99
CA ALA A 509 -4.49 -10.71 13.51
C ALA A 509 -5.39 -11.93 13.75
N SER A 510 -6.47 -11.76 14.51
CA SER A 510 -7.44 -12.82 14.79
C SER A 510 -8.86 -12.28 14.91
N GLY A 511 -9.85 -13.18 14.82
CA GLY A 511 -11.26 -12.86 14.98
C GLY A 511 -12.07 -12.84 13.69
N PHE A 512 -11.44 -13.02 12.53
CA PHE A 512 -12.15 -13.37 11.29
C PHE A 512 -12.40 -14.87 11.30
N ASP A 513 -13.67 -15.26 11.53
CA ASP A 513 -14.03 -16.68 11.74
C ASP A 513 -14.01 -17.46 10.44
N GLU A 514 -14.63 -16.91 9.38
CA GLU A 514 -14.68 -17.51 8.05
C GLU A 514 -14.22 -16.49 7.00
N VAL A 515 -13.31 -16.91 6.13
CA VAL A 515 -12.82 -16.11 5.00
C VAL A 515 -12.91 -16.93 3.72
N PHE A 516 -13.51 -16.35 2.70
CA PHE A 516 -13.65 -16.93 1.37
C PHE A 516 -12.89 -16.08 0.36
N VAL A 517 -12.17 -16.74 -0.54
CA VAL A 517 -11.53 -16.15 -1.72
C VAL A 517 -12.05 -16.88 -2.94
N LEU A 518 -12.77 -16.18 -3.81
CA LEU A 518 -13.45 -16.76 -4.99
C LEU A 518 -14.22 -18.05 -4.60
N GLY A 519 -15.01 -17.96 -3.52
CA GLY A 519 -15.82 -19.05 -3.00
C GLY A 519 -15.07 -20.17 -2.29
N GLN A 520 -13.74 -20.16 -2.29
CA GLN A 520 -12.93 -21.15 -1.57
C GLN A 520 -12.75 -20.73 -0.10
N HIS A 521 -13.02 -21.64 0.82
CA HIS A 521 -12.96 -21.42 2.25
C HIS A 521 -11.50 -21.49 2.74
N VAL A 522 -10.84 -20.33 2.88
CA VAL A 522 -9.40 -20.22 3.21
C VAL A 522 -9.11 -19.99 4.69
N ILE A 523 -10.09 -19.50 5.46
CA ILE A 523 -10.10 -19.54 6.93
C ILE A 523 -11.42 -20.15 7.37
N GLU A 524 -11.36 -21.19 8.18
CA GLU A 524 -12.51 -21.88 8.76
C GLU A 524 -12.38 -21.92 10.26
N ASN A 525 -13.42 -21.40 10.97
CA ASN A 525 -13.42 -21.28 12.44
C ASN A 525 -12.12 -20.63 12.99
N GLY A 526 -11.60 -19.60 12.29
CA GLY A 526 -10.35 -18.91 12.62
C GLY A 526 -9.08 -19.68 12.27
N GLY A 527 -9.18 -20.88 11.72
CA GLY A 527 -8.06 -21.72 11.31
C GLY A 527 -7.68 -21.50 9.85
N TYR A 528 -6.43 -21.11 9.57
CA TYR A 528 -5.92 -20.92 8.21
C TYR A 528 -5.77 -22.24 7.47
N ARG A 529 -6.26 -22.28 6.23
CA ARG A 529 -6.07 -23.37 5.27
C ARG A 529 -5.19 -22.88 4.13
N GLU A 530 -4.16 -23.60 3.78
CA GLU A 530 -3.38 -23.31 2.59
C GLU A 530 -4.24 -23.49 1.34
N GLY A 531 -4.27 -22.48 0.48
CA GLY A 531 -5.02 -22.47 -0.77
C GLY A 531 -4.35 -21.59 -1.80
N LYS A 532 -4.73 -21.78 -3.06
CA LYS A 532 -4.27 -21.00 -4.21
C LYS A 532 -5.51 -20.54 -5.01
N SER A 533 -6.39 -19.83 -4.32
CA SER A 533 -7.70 -19.46 -4.84
C SER A 533 -7.71 -18.09 -5.51
N GLY A 534 -6.71 -17.25 -5.24
CA GLY A 534 -6.60 -15.91 -5.80
C GLY A 534 -6.11 -15.87 -7.25
N GLU A 535 -6.28 -14.72 -7.87
CA GLU A 535 -5.89 -14.47 -9.26
C GLU A 535 -5.17 -13.12 -9.42
N MET A 536 -4.41 -12.98 -10.52
CA MET A 536 -3.91 -11.69 -10.96
C MET A 536 -5.01 -10.92 -11.68
N LEU A 537 -5.34 -9.74 -11.14
CA LEU A 537 -6.37 -8.86 -11.67
C LEU A 537 -5.75 -7.88 -12.66
N GLY A 538 -6.04 -8.04 -13.95
CA GLY A 538 -5.64 -7.08 -14.98
C GLY A 538 -6.75 -6.07 -15.25
N MET A 539 -6.39 -4.78 -15.43
CA MET A 539 -7.33 -3.78 -15.94
C MET A 539 -7.75 -4.17 -17.36
N ARG A 540 -9.03 -4.45 -17.57
CA ARG A 540 -9.58 -4.57 -18.92
C ARG A 540 -9.82 -3.15 -19.43
N MET A 541 -8.89 -2.62 -20.22
CA MET A 541 -9.17 -1.38 -20.95
C MET A 541 -10.35 -1.65 -21.87
N GLY A 542 -11.47 -1.00 -21.62
CA GLY A 542 -12.67 -1.13 -22.44
C GLY A 542 -12.34 -0.78 -23.89
N CYS A 543 -12.71 -1.68 -24.83
CA CYS A 543 -12.62 -1.46 -26.26
C CYS A 543 -13.51 -0.30 -26.70
#